data_6a2697be57024f1434a9af2358850510
#
_entry.id   6a2697be57024f1434a9af2358850510
#
_cell.length_a   1.000
_cell.length_b   1.000
_cell.length_c   1.000
_cell.angle_alpha   90.00
_cell.angle_beta   90.00
_cell.angle_gamma   90.00
#
_symmetry.space_group_name_H-M   'P 1'
#
loop_
_entity.id
_entity.type
_entity.pdbx_description
1 polymer ?
#
loop_
_entity_poly.entity_id
_entity_poly.type
_entity_poly.pdbx_seq_one_letter_code
_entity_poly.pdbx_strand_id
1 'polypeptide(L)'
;EDFIKNKNLNQSLNAIEMGYYAEGVDLIVSGGISKGYRTAWYDPNSHVFTIQNYGNGTSFGHLKLLIDSHHKKFIGIDYVNNNEISHTLFSDDFEPDREIQSWIENKIQSIDANKSFEINNVSNFINQENDNWKVPSYNTEDGIEIITWNCEFFPAANDSTINSLSEIVKDIDADIIAFQEIKKAGWFEKLMARLPEYNYVISLQASFMDLAIIYKNKQFDFISHTELFSDNDYNFAGRPPLKLDLKHLKSNTIFSVINLHMKCCDSGLKRRQKASKMLYDYIVDYDTHDNFIVLGDWNDDLKDNVNEHCFTPFLDDENYYFANEEIVWDLKQASYPKHPYFSFLDHILVSKNFIK
;
A
#
# COMPACT_ATOMS: atom_id res chain seq x y z
N GLU A 1 -15.85 30.76 -2.72
CA GLU A 1 -15.29 31.56 -3.86
C GLU A 1 -14.94 32.99 -3.42
N ASP A 2 -15.69 33.60 -2.49
CA ASP A 2 -15.45 34.97 -2.03
C ASP A 2 -14.20 35.13 -1.13
N PHE A 3 -13.63 34.04 -0.69
CA PHE A 3 -12.43 34.01 0.17
C PHE A 3 -11.12 33.85 -0.60
N ILE A 4 -11.13 33.81 -1.93
CA ILE A 4 -9.94 33.65 -2.75
C ILE A 4 -9.56 34.96 -3.43
N LYS A 5 -8.35 35.43 -3.18
CA LYS A 5 -7.83 36.71 -3.70
C LYS A 5 -7.73 36.83 -5.20
N ASN A 6 -7.59 35.72 -5.90
CA ASN A 6 -7.33 35.70 -7.35
C ASN A 6 -8.33 34.80 -8.07
N LYS A 7 -9.38 35.41 -8.62
CA LYS A 7 -10.48 34.71 -9.33
C LYS A 7 -10.10 34.15 -10.71
N ASN A 8 -8.88 34.38 -11.18
CA ASN A 8 -8.43 33.92 -12.52
C ASN A 8 -7.72 32.56 -12.51
N LEU A 9 -7.76 31.81 -11.40
CA LEU A 9 -7.17 30.49 -11.33
C LEU A 9 -8.10 29.46 -11.97
N ASN A 10 -7.83 29.13 -13.22
CA ASN A 10 -8.48 28.01 -13.94
C ASN A 10 -7.95 26.64 -13.50
N GLN A 11 -7.29 26.53 -12.34
CA GLN A 11 -6.72 25.29 -11.82
C GLN A 11 -7.38 24.92 -10.49
N SER A 12 -7.56 23.62 -10.25
CA SER A 12 -7.97 23.12 -8.94
C SER A 12 -6.86 23.36 -7.93
N LEU A 13 -7.14 24.11 -6.88
CA LEU A 13 -6.22 24.38 -5.78
C LEU A 13 -6.29 23.25 -4.75
N ASN A 14 -5.13 22.82 -4.24
CA ASN A 14 -5.08 22.02 -3.01
C ASN A 14 -5.31 22.91 -1.78
N ALA A 15 -5.51 22.28 -0.59
CA ALA A 15 -5.86 23.03 0.62
C ALA A 15 -4.77 24.00 1.10
N ILE A 16 -3.48 23.72 0.84
CA ILE A 16 -2.37 24.60 1.18
C ILE A 16 -2.37 25.82 0.25
N GLU A 17 -2.55 25.61 -1.04
CA GLU A 17 -2.67 26.69 -2.02
C GLU A 17 -3.91 27.55 -1.76
N MET A 18 -5.01 26.95 -1.35
CA MET A 18 -6.19 27.72 -0.88
C MET A 18 -5.85 28.60 0.32
N GLY A 19 -5.07 28.10 1.27
CA GLY A 19 -4.57 28.87 2.41
C GLY A 19 -3.81 30.12 1.97
N TYR A 20 -2.93 29.99 0.99
CA TYR A 20 -2.17 31.12 0.45
C TYR A 20 -3.04 32.23 -0.14
N TYR A 21 -4.12 31.87 -0.85
CA TYR A 21 -5.00 32.83 -1.54
C TYR A 21 -6.21 33.27 -0.69
N ALA A 22 -6.44 32.66 0.46
CA ALA A 22 -7.62 32.94 1.29
C ALA A 22 -7.57 34.32 1.95
N GLU A 23 -8.72 34.96 2.08
CA GLU A 23 -8.92 36.19 2.86
C GLU A 23 -10.08 36.04 3.85
N GLY A 24 -9.90 36.54 5.06
CA GLY A 24 -10.94 36.48 6.10
C GLY A 24 -11.19 35.09 6.65
N VAL A 25 -10.24 34.17 6.47
CA VAL A 25 -10.23 32.80 6.98
C VAL A 25 -8.99 32.62 7.85
N ASP A 26 -9.14 32.10 9.06
CA ASP A 26 -8.05 31.84 9.98
C ASP A 26 -7.58 30.39 9.92
N LEU A 27 -8.51 29.46 9.62
CA LEU A 27 -8.25 28.02 9.62
C LEU A 27 -8.98 27.31 8.47
N ILE A 28 -8.27 26.48 7.75
CA ILE A 28 -8.83 25.53 6.76
C ILE A 28 -8.71 24.11 7.32
N VAL A 29 -9.84 23.42 7.43
CA VAL A 29 -9.90 21.98 7.75
C VAL A 29 -10.13 21.22 6.45
N SER A 30 -9.13 20.47 6.02
CA SER A 30 -9.14 19.73 4.77
C SER A 30 -9.29 18.23 5.02
N GLY A 31 -9.74 17.52 4.00
CA GLY A 31 -9.92 16.07 4.01
C GLY A 31 -10.22 15.52 2.63
N GLY A 32 -10.71 14.29 2.58
CA GLY A 32 -11.15 13.65 1.32
C GLY A 32 -10.07 12.87 0.59
N ILE A 33 -8.82 12.92 1.03
CA ILE A 33 -7.72 12.09 0.52
C ILE A 33 -7.06 11.32 1.66
N SER A 34 -6.29 10.28 1.30
CA SER A 34 -5.65 9.41 2.30
C SER A 34 -4.44 10.04 3.01
N LYS A 35 -3.91 11.14 2.48
CA LYS A 35 -2.76 11.84 3.06
C LYS A 35 -3.21 12.82 4.14
N GLY A 36 -2.42 12.92 5.22
CA GLY A 36 -2.63 13.87 6.31
C GLY A 36 -1.30 14.49 6.74
N TYR A 37 -1.39 15.47 7.63
CA TYR A 37 -0.23 16.12 8.23
C TYR A 37 -0.31 15.98 9.75
N ARG A 38 0.80 15.67 10.39
CA ARG A 38 0.87 15.60 11.85
C ARG A 38 0.76 16.99 12.50
N THR A 39 1.21 18.03 11.79
CA THR A 39 1.20 19.41 12.24
C THR A 39 0.38 20.29 11.32
N ALA A 40 -0.12 21.42 11.81
CA ALA A 40 -0.77 22.41 10.97
C ALA A 40 0.25 23.05 10.02
N TRP A 41 -0.14 23.26 8.78
CA TRP A 41 0.58 24.13 7.86
C TRP A 41 0.17 25.59 8.12
N TYR A 42 1.15 26.48 8.28
CA TYR A 42 0.90 27.90 8.44
C TYR A 42 1.45 28.68 7.26
N ASP A 43 0.61 29.49 6.63
CA ASP A 43 1.03 30.40 5.57
C ASP A 43 1.34 31.78 6.16
N PRO A 44 2.60 32.28 6.06
CA PRO A 44 3.00 33.55 6.68
C PRO A 44 2.48 34.79 5.94
N ASN A 45 1.96 34.66 4.72
CA ASN A 45 1.44 35.78 3.95
C ASN A 45 -0.04 36.03 4.23
N SER A 46 -0.84 34.98 4.25
CA SER A 46 -2.27 35.04 4.51
C SER A 46 -2.60 34.91 6.02
N HIS A 47 -1.66 34.43 6.81
CA HIS A 47 -1.83 34.03 8.22
C HIS A 47 -2.83 32.91 8.45
N VAL A 48 -3.06 32.06 7.45
CA VAL A 48 -4.01 30.95 7.51
C VAL A 48 -3.31 29.68 7.96
N PHE A 49 -3.94 28.96 8.89
CA PHE A 49 -3.57 27.59 9.21
C PHE A 49 -4.36 26.61 8.35
N THR A 50 -3.68 25.59 7.82
CA THR A 50 -4.32 24.49 7.10
C THR A 50 -4.01 23.18 7.82
N ILE A 51 -5.05 22.39 8.12
CA ILE A 51 -4.94 21.10 8.77
C ILE A 51 -5.62 20.02 7.92
N GLN A 52 -5.07 18.81 7.95
CA GLN A 52 -5.62 17.67 7.24
C GLN A 52 -5.29 16.36 7.95
N ASN A 53 -6.32 15.58 8.22
CA ASN A 53 -6.15 14.25 8.78
C ASN A 53 -5.86 13.19 7.71
N TYR A 54 -5.26 12.07 8.16
CA TYR A 54 -5.22 10.86 7.36
C TYR A 54 -6.63 10.30 7.15
N GLY A 55 -6.84 9.70 5.99
CA GLY A 55 -8.15 9.19 5.60
C GLY A 55 -8.57 7.91 6.34
N ASN A 56 -9.79 7.47 6.03
CA ASN A 56 -10.35 6.17 6.44
C ASN A 56 -10.51 5.95 7.97
N GLY A 57 -10.55 7.02 8.77
CA GLY A 57 -10.71 6.90 10.21
C GLY A 57 -9.47 6.36 10.95
N THR A 58 -8.31 6.32 10.28
CA THR A 58 -7.04 5.87 10.89
C THR A 58 -6.45 6.88 11.86
N SER A 59 -6.91 8.13 11.81
CA SER A 59 -6.51 9.19 12.73
C SER A 59 -7.63 10.21 12.93
N PHE A 60 -7.58 10.92 14.03
CA PHE A 60 -8.39 12.12 14.26
C PHE A 60 -7.50 13.32 14.58
N GLY A 61 -7.95 14.50 14.24
CA GLY A 61 -7.28 15.76 14.59
C GLY A 61 -7.81 16.31 15.90
N HIS A 62 -6.92 16.70 16.78
CA HIS A 62 -7.26 17.36 18.04
C HIS A 62 -6.37 18.58 18.24
N LEU A 63 -7.00 19.74 18.27
CA LEU A 63 -6.32 21.01 18.51
C LEU A 63 -7.20 21.94 19.33
N LYS A 64 -6.60 22.90 19.99
CA LYS A 64 -7.30 23.97 20.67
C LYS A 64 -7.07 25.26 19.91
N LEU A 65 -8.15 25.97 19.62
CA LEU A 65 -8.08 27.29 19.03
C LEU A 65 -7.93 28.34 20.15
N LEU A 66 -6.93 29.21 20.01
CA LEU A 66 -6.72 30.31 20.91
C LEU A 66 -7.45 31.55 20.35
N ILE A 67 -8.43 32.04 21.11
CA ILE A 67 -9.25 33.17 20.73
C ILE A 67 -9.03 34.28 21.75
N ASP A 68 -8.68 35.50 21.29
CA ASP A 68 -8.71 36.69 22.10
C ASP A 68 -10.16 37.03 22.44
N SER A 69 -10.50 36.94 23.73
CA SER A 69 -11.86 37.16 24.20
C SER A 69 -12.33 38.63 24.11
N HIS A 70 -11.40 39.60 24.14
CA HIS A 70 -11.72 41.02 24.02
C HIS A 70 -11.99 41.43 22.57
N HIS A 71 -11.10 41.03 21.66
CA HIS A 71 -11.20 41.40 20.25
C HIS A 71 -11.95 40.37 19.41
N LYS A 72 -12.29 39.20 20.02
CA LYS A 72 -12.93 38.05 19.34
C LYS A 72 -12.17 37.61 18.08
N LYS A 73 -10.84 37.64 18.15
CA LYS A 73 -9.97 37.28 17.07
C LYS A 73 -9.25 35.97 17.36
N PHE A 74 -9.08 35.18 16.33
CA PHE A 74 -8.20 34.01 16.35
C PHE A 74 -6.75 34.48 16.51
N ILE A 75 -6.00 33.90 17.45
CA ILE A 75 -4.62 34.28 17.75
C ILE A 75 -3.63 33.10 17.57
N GLY A 76 -4.13 31.90 17.35
CA GLY A 76 -3.28 30.75 17.08
C GLY A 76 -3.87 29.42 17.49
N ILE A 77 -3.04 28.41 17.46
CA ILE A 77 -3.35 27.02 17.81
C ILE A 77 -2.51 26.60 19.01
N ASP A 78 -3.15 25.97 19.99
CA ASP A 78 -2.48 25.24 21.06
C ASP A 78 -2.55 23.73 20.74
N TYR A 79 -1.39 23.10 20.59
CA TYR A 79 -1.29 21.69 20.30
C TYR A 79 -1.51 20.87 21.56
N VAL A 80 -2.38 19.88 21.49
CA VAL A 80 -2.73 19.05 22.66
C VAL A 80 -1.66 18.02 22.95
N ASN A 81 -0.87 17.62 21.93
CA ASN A 81 0.12 16.55 22.06
C ASN A 81 1.40 16.88 21.26
N ASN A 82 2.49 17.20 21.96
CA ASN A 82 3.86 17.35 21.42
C ASN A 82 3.97 18.05 20.04
N ASN A 83 3.23 19.14 19.85
CA ASN A 83 3.14 19.87 18.58
C ASN A 83 2.46 19.09 17.42
N GLU A 84 1.81 18.00 17.73
CA GLU A 84 1.04 17.22 16.75
C GLU A 84 -0.46 17.45 16.92
N ILE A 85 -1.18 17.54 15.80
CA ILE A 85 -2.64 17.66 15.75
C ILE A 85 -3.29 16.31 15.39
N SER A 86 -2.56 15.42 14.75
CA SER A 86 -3.08 14.13 14.30
C SER A 86 -2.74 13.04 15.31
N HIS A 87 -3.75 12.32 15.75
CA HIS A 87 -3.63 11.15 16.62
C HIS A 87 -3.96 9.91 15.80
N THR A 88 -3.03 9.00 15.68
CA THR A 88 -3.29 7.68 15.08
C THR A 88 -4.12 6.86 16.05
N LEU A 89 -5.16 6.20 15.55
CA LEU A 89 -6.01 5.32 16.31
C LEU A 89 -5.49 3.89 16.20
N PHE A 90 -5.11 3.30 17.31
CA PHE A 90 -4.90 1.85 17.41
C PHE A 90 -6.13 1.25 18.08
N SER A 91 -6.66 0.17 17.51
CA SER A 91 -7.86 -0.51 18.03
C SER A 91 -7.69 -0.94 19.48
N ASP A 92 -6.47 -1.27 19.89
CA ASP A 92 -6.15 -1.79 21.21
C ASP A 92 -6.02 -0.70 22.28
N ASP A 93 -5.98 0.58 21.88
CA ASP A 93 -5.88 1.72 22.80
C ASP A 93 -7.24 2.12 23.40
N PHE A 94 -8.35 1.58 22.90
CA PHE A 94 -9.70 2.01 23.27
C PHE A 94 -10.62 0.82 23.52
N GLU A 95 -11.30 0.86 24.67
CA GLU A 95 -12.45 -0.03 24.89
C GLU A 95 -13.62 0.41 23.98
N PRO A 96 -14.19 -0.51 23.21
CA PRO A 96 -15.33 -0.19 22.36
C PRO A 96 -16.54 0.28 23.17
N ASP A 97 -17.20 1.34 22.71
CA ASP A 97 -18.53 1.69 23.20
C ASP A 97 -19.52 0.59 22.81
N ARG A 98 -20.04 -0.11 23.81
CA ARG A 98 -20.90 -1.29 23.62
C ARG A 98 -22.20 -1.00 22.89
N GLU A 99 -22.78 0.18 23.06
CA GLU A 99 -24.01 0.57 22.36
C GLU A 99 -23.72 0.81 20.88
N ILE A 100 -22.64 1.55 20.58
CA ILE A 100 -22.20 1.80 19.19
C ILE A 100 -21.79 0.50 18.52
N GLN A 101 -21.04 -0.35 19.20
CA GLN A 101 -20.62 -1.65 18.68
C GLN A 101 -21.82 -2.51 18.32
N SER A 102 -22.78 -2.67 19.25
CA SER A 102 -24.01 -3.43 19.00
C SER A 102 -24.84 -2.85 17.86
N TRP A 103 -24.89 -1.53 17.75
CA TRP A 103 -25.58 -0.86 16.64
C TRP A 103 -24.88 -1.15 15.29
N ILE A 104 -23.55 -1.09 15.24
CA ILE A 104 -22.75 -1.41 14.04
C ILE A 104 -22.96 -2.87 13.66
N GLU A 105 -22.83 -3.81 14.60
CA GLU A 105 -23.03 -5.25 14.39
C GLU A 105 -24.42 -5.55 13.81
N ASN A 106 -25.48 -4.95 14.40
CA ASN A 106 -26.84 -5.08 13.88
C ASN A 106 -26.99 -4.52 12.46
N LYS A 107 -26.30 -3.40 12.13
CA LYS A 107 -26.29 -2.84 10.77
C LYS A 107 -25.55 -3.74 9.79
N ILE A 108 -24.39 -4.27 10.18
CA ILE A 108 -23.64 -5.23 9.35
C ILE A 108 -24.47 -6.46 9.07
N GLN A 109 -25.11 -7.05 10.10
CA GLN A 109 -26.02 -8.20 9.93
C GLN A 109 -27.21 -7.87 9.02
N SER A 110 -27.78 -6.67 9.12
CA SER A 110 -28.87 -6.25 8.22
C SER A 110 -28.42 -6.08 6.77
N ILE A 111 -27.16 -5.67 6.56
CA ILE A 111 -26.54 -5.56 5.23
C ILE A 111 -26.22 -6.96 4.68
N ASP A 112 -25.70 -7.84 5.52
CA ASP A 112 -25.38 -9.22 5.15
C ASP A 112 -26.62 -10.05 4.88
N ALA A 113 -27.73 -9.82 5.60
CA ALA A 113 -29.03 -10.42 5.29
C ALA A 113 -29.59 -9.96 3.93
N ASN A 114 -29.31 -8.72 3.53
CA ASN A 114 -29.66 -8.21 2.20
C ASN A 114 -28.66 -8.63 1.11
N LYS A 115 -27.43 -8.99 1.45
CA LYS A 115 -26.44 -9.53 0.50
C LYS A 115 -26.83 -10.87 -0.10
N SER A 116 -27.65 -11.68 0.57
CA SER A 116 -28.18 -12.91 -0.05
C SER A 116 -29.04 -12.59 -1.30
N PHE A 117 -29.53 -11.37 -1.44
CA PHE A 117 -30.27 -10.89 -2.61
C PHE A 117 -29.32 -10.33 -3.69
N GLU A 118 -28.16 -9.78 -3.33
CA GLU A 118 -27.16 -9.25 -4.27
C GLU A 118 -26.23 -10.31 -4.82
N ILE A 119 -25.94 -11.38 -4.07
CA ILE A 119 -25.13 -12.51 -4.56
C ILE A 119 -25.76 -13.18 -5.79
N ASN A 120 -27.12 -13.20 -5.87
CA ASN A 120 -27.79 -13.69 -7.07
C ASN A 120 -27.72 -12.73 -8.27
N ASN A 121 -27.40 -11.43 -8.03
CA ASN A 121 -27.13 -10.47 -9.09
C ASN A 121 -25.63 -10.40 -9.45
N VAL A 122 -24.74 -10.74 -8.53
CA VAL A 122 -23.28 -10.81 -8.80
C VAL A 122 -22.97 -11.94 -9.80
N SER A 123 -23.72 -13.05 -9.77
CA SER A 123 -23.57 -14.11 -10.80
C SER A 123 -23.89 -13.65 -12.23
N ASN A 124 -24.70 -12.59 -12.39
CA ASN A 124 -24.95 -11.98 -13.68
C ASN A 124 -23.90 -10.93 -14.11
N PHE A 125 -23.11 -10.39 -13.14
CA PHE A 125 -21.97 -9.51 -13.43
C PHE A 125 -20.69 -10.31 -13.75
N ILE A 126 -20.56 -11.54 -13.26
CA ILE A 126 -19.40 -12.41 -13.51
C ILE A 126 -19.34 -12.86 -14.98
N ASN A 127 -20.45 -12.81 -15.72
CA ASN A 127 -20.53 -13.27 -17.11
C ASN A 127 -20.44 -12.14 -18.16
N GLN A 128 -20.17 -10.91 -17.78
CA GLN A 128 -19.72 -9.91 -18.75
C GLN A 128 -18.20 -9.96 -18.82
N GLU A 129 -17.68 -10.66 -19.81
CA GLU A 129 -16.31 -10.49 -20.28
C GLU A 129 -16.18 -9.03 -20.75
N ASN A 130 -15.75 -8.17 -19.84
CA ASN A 130 -15.34 -6.81 -20.18
C ASN A 130 -13.94 -6.93 -20.78
N ASP A 131 -13.81 -6.92 -22.07
CA ASP A 131 -12.54 -6.85 -22.80
C ASP A 131 -12.19 -5.36 -23.06
N ASN A 132 -12.02 -4.60 -21.96
CA ASN A 132 -11.69 -3.17 -22.01
C ASN A 132 -10.18 -2.92 -22.13
N TRP A 133 -9.36 -3.86 -21.60
CA TRP A 133 -7.91 -3.74 -21.53
C TRP A 133 -7.27 -4.86 -22.34
N LYS A 134 -6.73 -4.62 -23.46
CA LYS A 134 -6.01 -5.66 -24.23
C LYS A 134 -4.57 -5.78 -23.75
N VAL A 135 -4.40 -6.45 -22.63
CA VAL A 135 -3.07 -6.72 -22.06
C VAL A 135 -2.57 -8.06 -22.61
N PRO A 136 -1.33 -8.12 -23.16
CA PRO A 136 -0.79 -9.39 -23.64
C PRO A 136 -0.53 -10.37 -22.49
N SER A 137 -0.80 -11.63 -22.70
CA SER A 137 -0.41 -12.70 -21.77
C SER A 137 1.12 -12.86 -21.78
N TYR A 138 1.68 -13.09 -20.60
CA TYR A 138 3.09 -13.42 -20.40
C TYR A 138 3.29 -14.87 -19.99
N ASN A 139 2.21 -15.66 -19.91
CA ASN A 139 2.29 -17.06 -19.53
C ASN A 139 3.16 -17.88 -20.51
N THR A 140 4.06 -18.68 -19.98
CA THR A 140 4.91 -19.61 -20.71
C THR A 140 4.67 -21.04 -20.22
N GLU A 141 4.84 -22.05 -21.10
CA GLU A 141 4.56 -23.46 -20.74
C GLU A 141 5.56 -24.05 -19.74
N ASP A 142 6.78 -23.51 -19.66
CA ASP A 142 7.91 -24.08 -18.92
C ASP A 142 8.47 -23.18 -17.81
N GLY A 143 7.94 -21.97 -17.65
CA GLY A 143 8.34 -21.00 -16.65
C GLY A 143 7.44 -20.96 -15.42
N ILE A 144 7.76 -20.09 -14.49
CA ILE A 144 6.88 -19.58 -13.42
C ILE A 144 6.90 -18.07 -13.55
N GLU A 145 5.79 -17.50 -13.99
CA GLU A 145 5.65 -16.06 -14.18
C GLU A 145 5.27 -15.40 -12.86
N ILE A 146 6.10 -14.42 -12.45
CA ILE A 146 5.95 -13.74 -11.16
C ILE A 146 5.90 -12.24 -11.36
N ILE A 147 4.93 -11.60 -10.72
CA ILE A 147 4.71 -10.16 -10.80
C ILE A 147 4.68 -9.55 -9.41
N THR A 148 5.28 -8.37 -9.26
CA THR A 148 5.04 -7.45 -8.14
C THR A 148 4.21 -6.27 -8.63
N TRP A 149 3.21 -5.86 -7.84
CA TRP A 149 2.29 -4.80 -8.23
C TRP A 149 1.85 -3.94 -7.05
N ASN A 150 2.43 -2.76 -6.92
CA ASN A 150 1.87 -1.76 -6.02
C ASN A 150 0.61 -1.17 -6.66
N CYS A 151 -0.54 -1.39 -6.04
CA CYS A 151 -1.86 -0.99 -6.55
C CYS A 151 -2.28 0.43 -6.15
N GLU A 152 -1.39 1.24 -5.60
CA GLU A 152 -1.61 2.62 -5.17
C GLU A 152 -2.99 2.84 -4.52
N PHE A 153 -3.11 2.45 -3.23
CA PHE A 153 -4.34 2.57 -2.43
C PHE A 153 -5.53 1.75 -2.96
N PHE A 154 -5.31 0.50 -3.32
CA PHE A 154 -6.38 -0.39 -3.80
C PHE A 154 -7.56 -0.54 -2.81
N PRO A 155 -8.82 -0.40 -3.28
CA PRO A 155 -9.23 0.03 -4.62
C PRO A 155 -9.35 1.55 -4.70
N ALA A 156 -8.67 2.18 -5.66
CA ALA A 156 -8.69 3.63 -5.83
C ALA A 156 -10.09 4.15 -6.19
N ALA A 157 -10.82 3.43 -7.04
CA ALA A 157 -12.16 3.77 -7.55
C ALA A 157 -13.18 2.65 -7.30
N ASN A 158 -13.15 2.03 -6.11
CA ASN A 158 -14.09 1.00 -5.67
C ASN A 158 -14.23 -0.17 -6.69
N ASP A 159 -15.47 -0.55 -7.05
CA ASP A 159 -15.75 -1.70 -7.90
C ASP A 159 -15.19 -1.54 -9.34
N SER A 160 -15.04 -0.32 -9.84
CA SER A 160 -14.40 -0.08 -11.15
C SER A 160 -12.96 -0.54 -11.15
N THR A 161 -12.17 -0.17 -10.13
CA THR A 161 -10.78 -0.64 -9.98
C THR A 161 -10.72 -2.16 -9.87
N ILE A 162 -11.63 -2.77 -9.09
CA ILE A 162 -11.68 -4.23 -8.91
C ILE A 162 -11.96 -4.93 -10.23
N ASN A 163 -12.91 -4.43 -11.02
CA ASN A 163 -13.25 -5.00 -12.32
C ASN A 163 -12.07 -4.90 -13.29
N SER A 164 -11.46 -3.72 -13.42
CA SER A 164 -10.28 -3.53 -14.29
C SER A 164 -9.10 -4.41 -13.86
N LEU A 165 -8.81 -4.48 -12.56
CA LEU A 165 -7.71 -5.30 -12.07
C LEU A 165 -7.97 -6.79 -12.30
N SER A 166 -9.21 -7.28 -12.11
CA SER A 166 -9.54 -8.68 -12.36
C SER A 166 -9.42 -9.06 -13.84
N GLU A 167 -9.78 -8.14 -14.75
CA GLU A 167 -9.60 -8.32 -16.20
C GLU A 167 -8.10 -8.39 -16.54
N ILE A 168 -7.32 -7.41 -16.10
CA ILE A 168 -5.88 -7.36 -16.39
C ILE A 168 -5.14 -8.59 -15.82
N VAL A 169 -5.48 -9.05 -14.61
CA VAL A 169 -4.89 -10.25 -14.02
C VAL A 169 -5.17 -11.49 -14.88
N LYS A 170 -6.39 -11.63 -15.41
CA LYS A 170 -6.75 -12.74 -16.32
C LYS A 170 -6.01 -12.66 -17.64
N ASP A 171 -5.87 -11.45 -18.21
CA ASP A 171 -5.17 -11.24 -19.47
C ASP A 171 -3.68 -11.55 -19.35
N ILE A 172 -3.03 -11.04 -18.30
CA ILE A 172 -1.60 -11.30 -18.03
C ILE A 172 -1.36 -12.79 -17.80
N ASP A 173 -2.26 -13.48 -17.11
CA ASP A 173 -2.22 -14.91 -16.79
C ASP A 173 -0.93 -15.35 -16.08
N ALA A 174 -0.36 -14.51 -15.22
CA ALA A 174 0.83 -14.84 -14.43
C ALA A 174 0.51 -15.88 -13.35
N ASP A 175 1.52 -16.65 -12.94
CA ASP A 175 1.36 -17.74 -11.99
C ASP A 175 1.29 -17.27 -10.54
N ILE A 176 2.06 -16.23 -10.22
CA ILE A 176 2.12 -15.63 -8.88
C ILE A 176 2.13 -14.09 -9.03
N ILE A 177 1.26 -13.42 -8.29
CA ILE A 177 1.24 -11.95 -8.24
C ILE A 177 1.26 -11.49 -6.79
N ALA A 178 2.21 -10.63 -6.44
CA ALA A 178 2.32 -10.01 -5.14
C ALA A 178 1.83 -8.54 -5.20
N PHE A 179 0.83 -8.23 -4.40
CA PHE A 179 0.20 -6.92 -4.36
C PHE A 179 0.62 -6.12 -3.12
N GLN A 180 0.84 -4.83 -3.29
CA GLN A 180 1.06 -3.88 -2.22
C GLN A 180 -0.03 -2.80 -2.23
N GLU A 181 -0.16 -2.10 -1.12
CA GLU A 181 -1.12 -1.01 -0.90
C GLU A 181 -2.60 -1.43 -0.94
N ILE A 182 -2.94 -2.56 -0.36
CA ILE A 182 -4.33 -2.98 -0.20
C ILE A 182 -4.90 -2.30 1.04
N LYS A 183 -5.95 -1.47 0.88
CA LYS A 183 -6.54 -0.71 1.98
C LYS A 183 -7.30 -1.57 2.98
N LYS A 184 -7.96 -2.61 2.52
CA LYS A 184 -8.81 -3.50 3.35
C LYS A 184 -8.96 -4.87 2.70
N ALA A 185 -8.84 -5.92 3.49
CA ALA A 185 -9.03 -7.30 3.09
C ALA A 185 -10.36 -7.54 2.34
N GLY A 186 -11.47 -6.99 2.82
CA GLY A 186 -12.78 -7.19 2.20
C GLY A 186 -12.91 -6.68 0.76
N TRP A 187 -12.12 -5.67 0.35
CA TRP A 187 -12.05 -5.27 -1.04
C TRP A 187 -11.23 -6.25 -1.87
N PHE A 188 -10.19 -6.81 -1.29
CA PHE A 188 -9.37 -7.82 -1.94
C PHE A 188 -10.13 -9.14 -2.11
N GLU A 189 -10.95 -9.53 -1.14
CA GLU A 189 -11.87 -10.67 -1.26
C GLU A 189 -12.83 -10.52 -2.44
N LYS A 190 -13.34 -9.30 -2.70
CA LYS A 190 -14.16 -9.03 -3.90
C LYS A 190 -13.39 -9.21 -5.20
N LEU A 191 -12.10 -8.89 -5.24
CA LEU A 191 -11.23 -9.18 -6.39
C LEU A 191 -11.09 -10.70 -6.56
N MET A 192 -10.76 -11.40 -5.48
CA MET A 192 -10.55 -12.85 -5.52
C MET A 192 -11.80 -13.65 -5.91
N ALA A 193 -12.99 -13.15 -5.57
CA ALA A 193 -14.25 -13.74 -6.05
C ALA A 193 -14.40 -13.72 -7.59
N ARG A 194 -13.62 -12.89 -8.30
CA ARG A 194 -13.57 -12.80 -9.77
C ARG A 194 -12.42 -13.60 -10.39
N LEU A 195 -11.54 -14.17 -9.56
CA LEU A 195 -10.33 -14.89 -9.93
C LEU A 195 -10.32 -16.32 -9.33
N PRO A 196 -11.30 -17.17 -9.67
CA PRO A 196 -11.45 -18.49 -9.05
C PRO A 196 -10.29 -19.45 -9.35
N GLU A 197 -9.47 -19.15 -10.34
CA GLU A 197 -8.26 -19.89 -10.71
C GLU A 197 -7.07 -19.62 -9.78
N TYR A 198 -7.16 -18.60 -8.91
CA TYR A 198 -6.13 -18.24 -7.93
C TYR A 198 -6.58 -18.54 -6.51
N ASN A 199 -5.66 -19.02 -5.69
CA ASN A 199 -5.70 -18.93 -4.25
C ASN A 199 -4.92 -17.69 -3.79
N TYR A 200 -5.10 -17.27 -2.53
CA TYR A 200 -4.41 -16.09 -2.01
C TYR A 200 -4.11 -16.18 -0.51
N VAL A 201 -3.15 -15.36 -0.09
CA VAL A 201 -2.90 -14.99 1.30
C VAL A 201 -2.86 -13.46 1.38
N ILE A 202 -3.31 -12.90 2.50
CA ILE A 202 -3.29 -11.47 2.78
C ILE A 202 -2.79 -11.23 4.20
N SER A 203 -2.01 -10.17 4.41
CA SER A 203 -1.54 -9.79 5.74
C SER A 203 -2.72 -9.32 6.62
N LEU A 204 -2.64 -9.63 7.91
CA LEU A 204 -3.66 -9.26 8.92
C LEU A 204 -3.09 -8.36 10.02
N GLN A 205 -1.77 -8.20 10.08
CA GLN A 205 -1.07 -7.45 11.12
C GLN A 205 -0.49 -6.11 10.62
N ALA A 206 -0.68 -5.79 9.33
CA ALA A 206 -0.25 -4.50 8.81
C ALA A 206 -1.04 -3.36 9.47
N SER A 207 -0.34 -2.39 10.03
CA SER A 207 -0.97 -1.21 10.64
C SER A 207 -1.59 -0.27 9.62
N PHE A 208 -1.12 -0.34 8.37
CA PHE A 208 -1.57 0.51 7.27
C PHE A 208 -1.22 -0.09 5.92
N MET A 209 -2.22 -0.43 5.13
CA MET A 209 -2.11 -1.05 3.80
C MET A 209 -1.53 -2.46 3.83
N ASP A 210 -2.40 -3.40 3.56
CA ASP A 210 -2.08 -4.82 3.55
C ASP A 210 -1.24 -5.21 2.34
N LEU A 211 -0.56 -6.34 2.48
CA LEU A 211 0.15 -7.07 1.44
C LEU A 211 -0.66 -8.31 1.10
N ALA A 212 -0.70 -8.70 -0.18
CA ALA A 212 -1.29 -9.97 -0.56
C ALA A 212 -0.46 -10.68 -1.63
N ILE A 213 -0.56 -12.00 -1.67
CA ILE A 213 0.02 -12.84 -2.73
C ILE A 213 -1.09 -13.73 -3.24
N ILE A 214 -1.30 -13.73 -4.57
CA ILE A 214 -2.15 -14.69 -5.26
C ILE A 214 -1.30 -15.66 -6.06
N TYR A 215 -1.78 -16.90 -6.23
CA TYR A 215 -1.08 -17.93 -6.96
C TYR A 215 -2.06 -18.90 -7.61
N LYS A 216 -1.72 -19.43 -8.79
CA LYS A 216 -2.56 -20.38 -9.53
C LYS A 216 -2.76 -21.68 -8.74
N ASN A 217 -4.01 -21.97 -8.40
CA ASN A 217 -4.37 -23.11 -7.53
C ASN A 217 -4.13 -24.49 -8.16
N LYS A 218 -3.97 -24.59 -9.49
CA LYS A 218 -3.67 -25.83 -10.20
C LYS A 218 -2.18 -26.07 -10.40
N GLN A 219 -1.34 -25.07 -10.12
CA GLN A 219 0.11 -25.19 -10.31
C GLN A 219 0.87 -25.33 -9.00
N PHE A 220 0.28 -24.84 -7.90
CA PHE A 220 0.96 -24.79 -6.60
C PHE A 220 0.13 -25.39 -5.48
N ASP A 221 0.79 -26.18 -4.63
CA ASP A 221 0.28 -26.56 -3.32
C ASP A 221 0.71 -25.53 -2.27
N PHE A 222 -0.23 -25.10 -1.44
CA PHE A 222 0.03 -24.28 -0.28
C PHE A 222 0.70 -25.10 0.83
N ILE A 223 1.78 -24.57 1.41
CA ILE A 223 2.46 -25.16 2.56
C ILE A 223 2.18 -24.34 3.82
N SER A 224 2.60 -23.07 3.83
CA SER A 224 2.41 -22.19 4.97
C SER A 224 2.49 -20.72 4.56
N HIS A 225 2.06 -19.80 5.44
CA HIS A 225 2.35 -18.37 5.33
C HIS A 225 2.67 -17.78 6.69
N THR A 226 3.43 -16.70 6.71
CA THR A 226 3.84 -16.00 7.93
C THR A 226 4.06 -14.53 7.64
N GLU A 227 3.67 -13.66 8.56
CA GLU A 227 4.04 -12.25 8.54
C GLU A 227 5.33 -12.08 9.35
N LEU A 228 6.44 -11.82 8.65
CA LEU A 228 7.76 -11.75 9.26
C LEU A 228 7.92 -10.47 10.08
N PHE A 229 8.60 -10.56 11.22
CA PHE A 229 8.93 -9.42 12.09
C PHE A 229 7.72 -8.67 12.65
N SER A 230 6.56 -9.32 12.81
CA SER A 230 5.33 -8.69 13.32
C SER A 230 5.53 -7.99 14.67
N ASP A 231 6.37 -8.56 15.55
CA ASP A 231 6.73 -7.95 16.83
C ASP A 231 7.79 -6.83 16.73
N ASN A 232 8.37 -6.59 15.54
CA ASN A 232 9.44 -5.63 15.30
C ASN A 232 9.38 -5.04 13.87
N ASP A 233 8.21 -4.57 13.48
CA ASP A 233 7.90 -4.10 12.14
C ASP A 233 8.26 -2.63 11.86
N TYR A 234 8.80 -1.91 12.85
CA TYR A 234 9.12 -0.50 12.72
C TYR A 234 9.93 -0.18 11.46
N ASN A 235 10.95 -0.99 11.14
CA ASN A 235 11.78 -0.77 9.96
C ASN A 235 11.01 -1.07 8.65
N PHE A 236 10.01 -1.95 8.70
CA PHE A 236 9.09 -2.26 7.61
C PHE A 236 7.87 -1.31 7.55
N ALA A 237 7.92 -0.20 8.27
CA ALA A 237 6.89 0.83 8.29
C ALA A 237 5.51 0.36 8.79
N GLY A 238 5.46 -0.60 9.73
CA GLY A 238 4.24 -1.19 10.25
C GLY A 238 3.55 -2.13 9.24
N ARG A 239 4.31 -2.67 8.29
CA ARG A 239 3.87 -3.64 7.28
C ARG A 239 4.81 -4.83 7.29
N PRO A 240 4.61 -5.80 8.21
CA PRO A 240 5.39 -7.01 8.24
C PRO A 240 5.45 -7.67 6.86
N PRO A 241 6.64 -8.04 6.34
CA PRO A 241 6.73 -8.76 5.07
C PRO A 241 5.91 -10.06 5.10
N LEU A 242 5.13 -10.30 4.06
CA LEU A 242 4.28 -11.49 3.94
C LEU A 242 5.05 -12.59 3.24
N LYS A 243 5.41 -13.65 3.97
CA LYS A 243 6.05 -14.87 3.45
C LYS A 243 5.01 -15.91 3.14
N LEU A 244 5.10 -16.53 1.98
CA LEU A 244 4.28 -17.64 1.51
C LEU A 244 5.19 -18.77 1.03
N ASP A 245 5.02 -19.97 1.59
CA ASP A 245 5.72 -21.17 1.17
C ASP A 245 4.82 -21.99 0.24
N LEU A 246 5.32 -22.28 -0.94
CA LEU A 246 4.63 -23.02 -2.00
C LEU A 246 5.44 -24.22 -2.47
N LYS A 247 4.73 -25.21 -2.98
CA LYS A 247 5.30 -26.31 -3.73
C LYS A 247 4.80 -26.25 -5.17
N HIS A 248 5.69 -26.11 -6.14
CA HIS A 248 5.35 -26.19 -7.54
C HIS A 248 5.11 -27.64 -7.96
N LEU A 249 3.90 -27.94 -8.43
CA LEU A 249 3.46 -29.31 -8.68
C LEU A 249 4.23 -30.01 -9.82
N LYS A 250 4.56 -29.27 -10.89
CA LYS A 250 5.25 -29.82 -12.08
C LYS A 250 6.70 -30.21 -11.74
N SER A 251 7.46 -29.38 -11.05
CA SER A 251 8.87 -29.63 -10.70
C SER A 251 9.04 -30.28 -9.33
N ASN A 252 8.01 -30.35 -8.50
CA ASN A 252 8.06 -30.79 -7.11
C ASN A 252 9.00 -29.94 -6.22
N THR A 253 9.30 -28.70 -6.67
CA THR A 253 10.20 -27.77 -5.97
C THR A 253 9.42 -27.01 -4.91
N ILE A 254 10.01 -26.90 -3.70
CA ILE A 254 9.52 -26.05 -2.62
C ILE A 254 10.31 -24.75 -2.65
N PHE A 255 9.60 -23.63 -2.48
CA PHE A 255 10.20 -22.29 -2.44
C PHE A 255 9.35 -21.33 -1.63
N SER A 256 9.98 -20.23 -1.21
CA SER A 256 9.33 -19.15 -0.48
C SER A 256 9.19 -17.89 -1.35
N VAL A 257 8.03 -17.26 -1.27
CA VAL A 257 7.76 -15.94 -1.85
C VAL A 257 7.57 -14.95 -0.70
N ILE A 258 8.36 -13.89 -0.66
CA ILE A 258 8.29 -12.85 0.36
C ILE A 258 7.88 -11.54 -0.31
N ASN A 259 6.67 -11.07 -0.01
CA ASN A 259 6.15 -9.78 -0.45
C ASN A 259 6.45 -8.71 0.59
N LEU A 260 6.97 -7.58 0.16
CA LEU A 260 7.30 -6.45 1.04
C LEU A 260 6.84 -5.10 0.47
N HIS A 261 6.68 -4.13 1.35
CA HIS A 261 6.51 -2.72 1.00
C HIS A 261 7.25 -1.86 2.02
N MET A 262 8.42 -1.38 1.66
CA MET A 262 9.31 -0.65 2.55
C MET A 262 8.88 0.81 2.76
N LYS A 263 9.55 1.50 3.67
CA LYS A 263 9.26 2.90 4.00
C LYS A 263 9.67 3.82 2.85
N CYS A 264 8.73 4.61 2.35
CA CYS A 264 8.98 5.56 1.27
C CYS A 264 9.92 6.70 1.66
N CYS A 265 10.38 7.41 0.64
CA CYS A 265 11.01 8.73 0.66
C CYS A 265 12.43 8.73 1.25
N ASP A 266 13.19 9.81 1.04
CA ASP A 266 14.59 9.92 1.49
C ASP A 266 14.75 9.76 3.00
N SER A 267 13.79 10.29 3.77
CA SER A 267 13.76 10.12 5.23
C SER A 267 13.61 8.67 5.69
N GLY A 268 13.19 7.76 4.80
CA GLY A 268 13.03 6.33 5.04
C GLY A 268 14.31 5.51 4.85
N LEU A 269 15.35 6.03 4.21
CA LEU A 269 16.53 5.28 3.80
C LEU A 269 17.16 4.43 4.93
N LYS A 270 17.42 5.02 6.09
CA LYS A 270 18.00 4.29 7.24
C LYS A 270 17.13 3.14 7.72
N ARG A 271 15.80 3.28 7.62
CA ARG A 271 14.85 2.21 7.98
C ARG A 271 14.89 1.11 6.92
N ARG A 272 14.90 1.46 5.62
CA ARG A 272 15.04 0.50 4.53
C ARG A 272 16.34 -0.30 4.63
N GLN A 273 17.45 0.37 4.89
CA GLN A 273 18.75 -0.30 5.09
C GLN A 273 18.72 -1.30 6.25
N LYS A 274 18.08 -0.95 7.38
CA LYS A 274 17.90 -1.87 8.50
C LYS A 274 16.93 -3.00 8.15
N ALA A 275 15.81 -2.71 7.49
CA ALA A 275 14.84 -3.71 7.04
C ALA A 275 15.49 -4.73 6.10
N SER A 276 16.25 -4.26 5.12
CA SER A 276 16.99 -5.11 4.19
C SER A 276 18.00 -6.02 4.90
N LYS A 277 18.76 -5.48 5.87
CA LYS A 277 19.66 -6.28 6.68
C LYS A 277 18.93 -7.33 7.53
N MET A 278 17.82 -6.95 8.17
CA MET A 278 16.99 -7.90 8.94
C MET A 278 16.46 -9.03 8.06
N LEU A 279 16.01 -8.68 6.87
CA LEU A 279 15.50 -9.66 5.91
C LEU A 279 16.62 -10.60 5.41
N TYR A 280 17.78 -10.06 5.08
CA TYR A 280 18.95 -10.83 4.69
C TYR A 280 19.36 -11.83 5.79
N ASP A 281 19.50 -11.35 7.04
CA ASP A 281 19.84 -12.21 8.18
C ASP A 281 18.82 -13.33 8.39
N TYR A 282 17.52 -13.01 8.26
CA TYR A 282 16.45 -14.00 8.34
C TYR A 282 16.62 -15.07 7.26
N ILE A 283 16.84 -14.67 6.01
CA ILE A 283 16.97 -15.61 4.89
C ILE A 283 18.19 -16.51 5.08
N VAL A 284 19.33 -15.96 5.49
CA VAL A 284 20.58 -16.74 5.67
C VAL A 284 20.51 -17.67 6.88
N ASP A 285 19.88 -17.22 7.99
CA ASP A 285 19.92 -17.95 9.25
C ASP A 285 18.77 -18.94 9.45
N TYR A 286 17.60 -18.67 8.86
CA TYR A 286 16.35 -19.37 9.22
C TYR A 286 15.63 -20.05 8.06
N ASP A 287 16.00 -19.74 6.81
CA ASP A 287 15.31 -20.39 5.69
C ASP A 287 15.86 -21.80 5.46
N THR A 288 14.99 -22.78 5.56
CA THR A 288 15.32 -24.21 5.31
C THR A 288 15.35 -24.55 3.82
N HIS A 289 14.99 -23.58 2.97
CA HIS A 289 14.91 -23.75 1.52
C HIS A 289 15.86 -22.80 0.83
N ASP A 290 16.75 -23.35 0.01
CA ASP A 290 17.67 -22.57 -0.83
C ASP A 290 16.97 -21.80 -1.95
N ASN A 291 15.64 -21.89 -2.05
CA ASN A 291 14.84 -21.32 -3.13
C ASN A 291 13.89 -20.26 -2.58
N PHE A 292 14.19 -18.99 -2.80
CA PHE A 292 13.25 -17.92 -2.47
C PHE A 292 13.32 -16.77 -3.44
N ILE A 293 12.22 -16.04 -3.41
CA ILE A 293 11.95 -14.85 -4.19
C ILE A 293 11.47 -13.79 -3.21
N VAL A 294 12.13 -12.63 -3.20
CA VAL A 294 11.68 -11.46 -2.46
C VAL A 294 11.28 -10.40 -3.46
N LEU A 295 10.03 -9.97 -3.40
CA LEU A 295 9.52 -8.99 -4.36
C LEU A 295 8.63 -7.96 -3.65
N GLY A 296 8.45 -6.82 -4.28
CA GLY A 296 7.61 -5.76 -3.75
C GLY A 296 8.13 -4.37 -4.03
N ASP A 297 7.52 -3.42 -3.38
CA ASP A 297 7.93 -2.03 -3.39
C ASP A 297 9.04 -1.80 -2.33
N TRP A 298 10.28 -1.79 -2.79
CA TRP A 298 11.45 -1.54 -1.95
C TRP A 298 11.62 -0.06 -1.62
N ASN A 299 10.92 0.82 -2.35
CA ASN A 299 11.01 2.28 -2.24
C ASN A 299 12.45 2.82 -2.39
N ASP A 300 13.28 2.11 -3.13
CA ASP A 300 14.67 2.44 -3.42
C ASP A 300 15.01 2.04 -4.86
N ASP A 301 16.03 2.65 -5.47
CA ASP A 301 16.42 2.39 -6.86
C ASP A 301 17.81 1.73 -6.90
N LEU A 302 17.95 0.63 -7.65
CA LEU A 302 19.22 -0.12 -7.78
C LEU A 302 20.35 0.69 -8.41
N LYS A 303 20.04 1.74 -9.16
CA LYS A 303 21.05 2.61 -9.78
C LYS A 303 21.60 3.69 -8.85
N ASP A 304 21.01 3.87 -7.67
CA ASP A 304 21.49 4.84 -6.68
C ASP A 304 22.86 4.41 -6.12
N ASN A 305 23.61 5.36 -5.56
CA ASN A 305 24.90 5.03 -4.99
C ASN A 305 24.79 4.09 -3.77
N VAL A 306 25.82 3.29 -3.52
CA VAL A 306 25.87 2.27 -2.45
C VAL A 306 25.38 2.75 -1.08
N ASN A 307 25.61 4.01 -0.74
CA ASN A 307 25.17 4.60 0.54
C ASN A 307 23.74 5.18 0.49
N GLU A 308 23.13 5.24 -0.68
CA GLU A 308 21.84 5.90 -0.95
C GLU A 308 20.72 4.89 -1.23
N HIS A 309 21.01 3.58 -1.17
CA HIS A 309 20.02 2.51 -1.32
C HIS A 309 20.11 1.45 -0.20
N CYS A 310 19.16 0.53 -0.17
CA CYS A 310 19.08 -0.53 0.85
C CYS A 310 19.56 -1.92 0.39
N PHE A 311 19.98 -2.09 -0.85
CA PHE A 311 20.23 -3.41 -1.46
C PHE A 311 21.56 -4.04 -1.13
N THR A 312 22.51 -3.32 -0.51
CA THR A 312 23.88 -3.76 -0.22
C THR A 312 23.98 -5.18 0.38
N PRO A 313 23.17 -5.60 1.38
CA PRO A 313 23.30 -6.95 1.93
C PRO A 313 23.13 -8.07 0.90
N PHE A 314 22.31 -7.84 -0.11
CA PHE A 314 22.03 -8.81 -1.18
C PHE A 314 22.97 -8.65 -2.37
N LEU A 315 23.39 -7.43 -2.70
CA LEU A 315 24.34 -7.17 -3.79
C LEU A 315 25.76 -7.67 -3.48
N ASP A 316 26.13 -7.69 -2.19
CA ASP A 316 27.45 -8.19 -1.73
C ASP A 316 27.50 -9.72 -1.64
N ASP A 317 26.36 -10.43 -1.80
CA ASP A 317 26.29 -11.88 -1.74
C ASP A 317 25.95 -12.48 -3.12
N GLU A 318 26.90 -13.22 -3.67
CA GLU A 318 26.77 -13.84 -4.99
C GLU A 318 25.66 -14.91 -5.12
N ASN A 319 25.04 -15.30 -4.01
CA ASN A 319 23.92 -16.26 -4.02
C ASN A 319 22.58 -15.64 -4.43
N TYR A 320 22.54 -14.31 -4.54
CA TYR A 320 21.33 -13.58 -4.91
C TYR A 320 21.55 -12.70 -6.12
N TYR A 321 20.47 -12.34 -6.80
CA TYR A 321 20.49 -11.32 -7.83
C TYR A 321 19.10 -10.67 -8.01
N PHE A 322 19.08 -9.44 -8.48
CA PHE A 322 17.85 -8.74 -8.83
C PHE A 322 17.50 -9.00 -10.29
N ALA A 323 16.34 -9.63 -10.53
CA ALA A 323 15.91 -10.02 -11.87
C ALA A 323 15.70 -8.83 -12.83
N ASN A 324 15.49 -7.64 -12.27
CA ASN A 324 15.31 -6.41 -13.03
C ASN A 324 16.55 -5.48 -13.04
N GLU A 325 17.73 -5.96 -12.67
CA GLU A 325 18.96 -5.14 -12.60
C GLU A 325 19.33 -4.52 -13.96
N GLU A 326 19.12 -5.24 -15.04
CA GLU A 326 19.47 -4.74 -16.38
C GLU A 326 18.53 -3.64 -16.87
N ILE A 327 17.25 -3.67 -16.48
CA ILE A 327 16.24 -2.74 -17.01
C ILE A 327 16.18 -1.41 -16.27
N VAL A 328 16.77 -1.28 -15.09
CA VAL A 328 16.71 -0.03 -14.30
C VAL A 328 17.34 1.18 -15.00
N TRP A 329 18.11 0.95 -16.06
CA TRP A 329 18.72 1.99 -16.88
C TRP A 329 17.80 2.52 -17.99
N ASP A 330 16.71 1.83 -18.30
CA ASP A 330 15.72 2.28 -19.29
C ASP A 330 14.51 2.92 -18.59
N LEU A 331 14.51 4.23 -18.46
CA LEU A 331 13.44 4.99 -17.80
C LEU A 331 12.04 4.77 -18.39
N LYS A 332 11.93 4.22 -19.61
CA LYS A 332 10.62 3.86 -20.20
C LYS A 332 9.99 2.65 -19.51
N GLN A 333 10.79 1.87 -18.79
CA GLN A 333 10.38 0.70 -18.04
C GLN A 333 10.26 0.97 -16.53
N ALA A 334 10.37 2.23 -16.12
CA ALA A 334 10.29 2.60 -14.70
C ALA A 334 8.98 2.12 -14.07
N SER A 335 9.08 1.45 -12.91
CA SER A 335 7.91 0.97 -12.17
C SER A 335 7.12 2.11 -11.51
N TYR A 336 7.77 3.26 -11.28
CA TYR A 336 7.14 4.51 -10.84
C TYR A 336 7.30 5.60 -11.91
N PRO A 337 6.42 5.64 -12.95
CA PRO A 337 6.56 6.54 -14.10
C PRO A 337 5.91 7.90 -13.90
N LYS A 338 5.93 8.47 -12.69
CA LYS A 338 5.27 9.76 -12.38
C LYS A 338 6.21 10.94 -12.63
N HIS A 339 5.92 11.73 -13.67
CA HIS A 339 6.67 12.95 -13.95
C HIS A 339 6.65 13.92 -12.75
N PRO A 340 7.78 14.56 -12.36
CA PRO A 340 9.10 14.48 -13.01
C PRO A 340 9.97 13.30 -12.54
N TYR A 341 9.47 12.46 -11.64
CA TYR A 341 10.20 11.36 -11.00
C TYR A 341 9.93 10.05 -11.74
N PHE A 342 10.93 9.53 -12.42
CA PHE A 342 10.90 8.21 -13.01
C PHE A 342 11.88 7.35 -12.23
N SER A 343 11.38 6.36 -11.48
CA SER A 343 12.19 5.52 -10.61
C SER A 343 11.78 4.06 -10.71
N PHE A 344 12.72 3.18 -10.47
CA PHE A 344 12.47 1.77 -10.29
C PHE A 344 12.40 1.49 -8.78
N LEU A 345 11.19 1.44 -8.23
CA LEU A 345 10.95 1.22 -6.80
C LEU A 345 10.56 -0.22 -6.48
N ASP A 346 10.05 -0.93 -7.49
CA ASP A 346 9.61 -2.32 -7.39
C ASP A 346 10.69 -3.25 -7.93
N HIS A 347 11.14 -4.20 -7.12
CA HIS A 347 12.21 -5.11 -7.49
C HIS A 347 11.86 -6.55 -7.13
N ILE A 348 12.48 -7.48 -7.87
CA ILE A 348 12.37 -8.92 -7.66
C ILE A 348 13.78 -9.46 -7.43
N LEU A 349 14.05 -9.88 -6.20
CA LEU A 349 15.27 -10.57 -5.79
C LEU A 349 15.04 -12.07 -5.84
N VAL A 350 15.99 -12.82 -6.37
CA VAL A 350 15.90 -14.27 -6.53
C VAL A 350 17.18 -14.94 -6.03
N SER A 351 17.05 -16.09 -5.36
CA SER A 351 18.18 -16.94 -5.07
C SER A 351 18.68 -17.64 -6.34
N LYS A 352 19.99 -17.71 -6.55
CA LYS A 352 20.59 -18.34 -7.75
C LYS A 352 20.23 -19.79 -7.95
N ASN A 353 19.96 -20.52 -6.89
CA ASN A 353 19.58 -21.93 -6.97
C ASN A 353 18.20 -22.14 -7.61
N PHE A 354 17.35 -21.11 -7.61
CA PHE A 354 16.01 -21.17 -8.19
C PHE A 354 16.00 -21.10 -9.73
N ILE A 355 17.09 -20.64 -10.32
CA ILE A 355 17.22 -20.42 -11.77
C ILE A 355 18.15 -21.50 -12.35
N LYS A 356 17.70 -22.68 -12.44
CA LYS A 356 18.44 -23.78 -13.12
C LYS A 356 17.72 -24.25 -14.35
#